data_338963d43600683cc5ad9fec0d7c144e
#
_entry.id   338963d43600683cc5ad9fec0d7c144e
#
_cell.length_a   1.000
_cell.length_b   1.000
_cell.length_c   1.000
_cell.angle_alpha   90.00
_cell.angle_beta   90.00
_cell.angle_gamma   90.00
#
_symmetry.space_group_name_H-M   'P 1'
#
loop_
_entity.id
_entity.type
_entity.pdbx_description
1 polymer ?
#
loop_
_entity_poly.entity_id
_entity_poly.type
_entity_poly.pdbx_seq_one_letter_code
_entity_poly.pdbx_strand_id
1 'polypeptide(L)'
;MRRVGITLASVFGAGIVAVGIGVVVLVVIAVNSLAGIAKSSAATPTPACPAVASKTIGGMVVPAGPVGGFCQDRLVNAAHVIEAAQALGIGPHTQAVGVMTAIGESSLVNLDHGDAAGPDSRGLFQQRYNGAWGTYEQRMDPYTAATMFYTKLVKVPGWKTMSPTQMAHAVQINSDPEHYAKSWPQAKAIVEELTGQDVPDAAPQG
;
A
#
# COMPACT_ATOMS: atom_id res chain seq x y z
N MET A 1 -39.91 37.63 41.59
CA MET A 1 -41.27 37.40 42.15
C MET A 1 -41.66 35.94 41.93
N ARG A 2 -42.04 35.35 43.03
CA ARG A 2 -42.80 34.10 43.28
C ARG A 2 -42.24 32.77 42.88
N ARG A 3 -41.75 32.14 43.93
CA ARG A 3 -41.69 30.69 44.21
C ARG A 3 -43.10 30.09 44.17
N VAL A 4 -43.22 28.84 43.68
CA VAL A 4 -44.14 27.88 44.28
C VAL A 4 -43.47 26.53 44.23
N GLY A 5 -43.18 26.02 45.40
CA GLY A 5 -42.94 24.64 45.68
C GLY A 5 -44.24 23.97 46.06
N ILE A 6 -44.32 22.68 45.84
CA ILE A 6 -45.27 21.79 46.49
C ILE A 6 -44.56 20.49 46.89
N THR A 7 -44.69 20.23 48.15
CA THR A 7 -44.19 19.11 48.94
C THR A 7 -45.15 17.92 48.95
N LEU A 8 -44.59 16.73 49.15
CA LEU A 8 -45.03 15.55 49.90
C LEU A 8 -46.39 14.85 49.61
N ALA A 9 -46.28 13.55 49.46
CA ALA A 9 -46.84 12.62 50.47
C ALA A 9 -46.35 11.19 50.28
N SER A 10 -45.77 10.66 51.33
CA SER A 10 -45.54 9.24 51.59
C SER A 10 -46.84 8.52 51.89
N VAL A 11 -47.03 7.29 51.40
CA VAL A 11 -47.92 6.31 52.03
C VAL A 11 -47.22 4.96 52.00
N PHE A 12 -47.10 4.40 53.21
CA PHE A 12 -46.69 3.05 53.55
C PHE A 12 -47.70 2.02 53.03
N GLY A 13 -47.19 0.92 52.55
CA GLY A 13 -47.99 -0.30 52.32
C GLY A 13 -47.05 -1.52 52.26
N ALA A 14 -46.97 -2.17 53.46
CA ALA A 14 -46.28 -3.46 53.55
C ALA A 14 -47.17 -4.56 52.96
N GLY A 15 -46.63 -5.32 52.03
CA GLY A 15 -47.21 -6.51 51.46
C GLY A 15 -46.12 -7.54 51.12
N ILE A 16 -46.02 -8.53 51.99
CA ILE A 16 -45.17 -9.71 51.83
C ILE A 16 -45.72 -10.57 50.71
N VAL A 17 -44.92 -10.85 49.69
CA VAL A 17 -45.02 -12.07 48.88
C VAL A 17 -43.64 -12.58 48.53
N ALA A 18 -43.25 -13.62 49.21
CA ALA A 18 -42.10 -14.44 48.95
C ALA A 18 -42.40 -15.42 47.79
N VAL A 19 -42.32 -14.96 46.54
CA VAL A 19 -42.23 -15.83 45.35
C VAL A 19 -41.50 -15.03 44.25
N GLY A 20 -40.21 -15.02 44.25
CA GLY A 20 -39.51 -14.24 43.22
C GLY A 20 -37.99 -14.51 43.06
N ILE A 21 -37.41 -15.35 43.93
CA ILE A 21 -35.95 -15.53 43.90
C ILE A 21 -35.49 -16.54 42.80
N GLY A 22 -36.39 -17.44 42.38
CA GLY A 22 -36.03 -18.50 41.40
C GLY A 22 -36.00 -18.04 39.93
N VAL A 23 -36.79 -17.03 39.56
CA VAL A 23 -36.92 -16.61 38.14
C VAL A 23 -35.89 -15.56 37.78
N VAL A 24 -35.42 -14.72 38.72
CA VAL A 24 -34.44 -13.67 38.47
C VAL A 24 -33.04 -14.25 38.23
N VAL A 25 -32.68 -15.37 38.88
CA VAL A 25 -31.36 -16.03 38.70
C VAL A 25 -31.24 -16.68 37.32
N LEU A 26 -32.33 -17.23 36.76
CA LEU A 26 -32.32 -17.84 35.43
C LEU A 26 -32.23 -16.82 34.29
N VAL A 27 -32.80 -15.63 34.47
CA VAL A 27 -32.75 -14.56 33.46
C VAL A 27 -31.37 -13.89 33.44
N VAL A 28 -30.69 -13.72 34.57
CA VAL A 28 -29.34 -13.13 34.66
C VAL A 28 -28.26 -14.05 34.04
N ILE A 29 -28.43 -15.39 34.16
CA ILE A 29 -27.49 -16.33 33.53
C ILE A 29 -27.65 -16.37 32.01
N ALA A 30 -28.87 -16.18 31.49
CA ALA A 30 -29.09 -16.16 30.02
C ALA A 30 -28.58 -14.89 29.35
N VAL A 31 -28.49 -13.76 30.05
CA VAL A 31 -28.01 -12.49 29.45
C VAL A 31 -26.48 -12.41 29.41
N ASN A 32 -25.79 -13.08 30.34
CA ASN A 32 -24.31 -13.12 30.33
C ASN A 32 -23.71 -14.10 29.33
N SER A 33 -24.50 -14.99 28.73
CA SER A 33 -24.01 -15.93 27.71
C SER A 33 -24.07 -15.36 26.27
N LEU A 34 -24.70 -14.20 26.05
CA LEU A 34 -24.77 -13.57 24.73
C LEU A 34 -23.71 -12.47 24.48
N ALA A 35 -22.91 -12.11 25.49
CA ALA A 35 -21.88 -11.06 25.35
C ALA A 35 -20.54 -11.57 24.85
N GLY A 36 -20.41 -12.82 24.44
CA GLY A 36 -19.15 -13.49 24.07
C GLY A 36 -18.99 -13.82 22.58
N ILE A 37 -19.87 -13.36 21.70
CA ILE A 37 -19.61 -13.47 20.25
C ILE A 37 -18.85 -12.21 19.85
N ALA A 38 -17.57 -12.14 20.25
CA ALA A 38 -16.61 -11.30 19.57
C ALA A 38 -16.66 -11.71 18.09
N LYS A 39 -17.12 -10.80 17.23
CA LYS A 39 -16.92 -10.93 15.78
C LYS A 39 -15.41 -11.01 15.56
N SER A 40 -14.87 -12.23 15.53
CA SER A 40 -13.58 -12.46 14.93
C SER A 40 -13.74 -12.06 13.47
N SER A 41 -13.32 -10.85 13.13
CA SER A 41 -13.05 -10.48 11.74
C SER A 41 -11.92 -11.40 11.31
N ALA A 42 -12.28 -12.54 10.71
CA ALA A 42 -11.31 -13.36 10.03
C ALA A 42 -10.66 -12.44 8.96
N ALA A 43 -9.45 -12.00 9.23
CA ALA A 43 -8.63 -11.37 8.22
C ALA A 43 -8.59 -12.35 7.05
N THR A 44 -9.01 -11.91 5.87
CA THR A 44 -8.90 -12.70 4.65
C THR A 44 -7.44 -13.14 4.55
N PRO A 45 -7.14 -14.45 4.52
CA PRO A 45 -5.75 -14.88 4.46
C PRO A 45 -5.10 -14.28 3.21
N THR A 46 -4.04 -13.48 3.40
CA THR A 46 -3.22 -13.02 2.29
C THR A 46 -2.73 -14.27 1.55
N PRO A 47 -2.86 -14.34 0.22
CA PRO A 47 -2.38 -15.50 -0.54
C PRO A 47 -0.92 -15.77 -0.17
N ALA A 48 -0.62 -16.99 0.26
CA ALA A 48 0.75 -17.39 0.57
C ALA A 48 1.56 -17.41 -0.74
N CYS A 49 2.75 -16.80 -0.73
CA CYS A 49 3.66 -16.90 -1.87
C CYS A 49 4.20 -18.33 -2.00
N PRO A 50 4.53 -18.78 -3.22
CA PRO A 50 5.21 -20.06 -3.44
C PRO A 50 6.52 -20.10 -2.64
N ALA A 51 6.80 -21.24 -2.00
CA ALA A 51 8.09 -21.46 -1.33
C ALA A 51 9.17 -21.67 -2.41
N VAL A 52 9.99 -20.67 -2.65
CA VAL A 52 11.09 -20.68 -3.63
C VAL A 52 12.37 -20.18 -2.98
N ALA A 53 13.51 -20.58 -3.50
CA ALA A 53 14.80 -20.05 -3.05
C ALA A 53 14.90 -18.55 -3.36
N SER A 54 15.61 -17.80 -2.50
CA SER A 54 15.90 -16.40 -2.76
C SER A 54 16.77 -16.23 -4.03
N LYS A 55 16.60 -15.08 -4.69
CA LYS A 55 17.43 -14.67 -5.85
C LYS A 55 18.28 -13.46 -5.46
N THR A 56 19.39 -13.26 -6.18
CA THR A 56 20.21 -12.05 -6.01
C THR A 56 20.12 -11.21 -7.27
N ILE A 57 19.73 -9.94 -7.12
CA ILE A 57 19.62 -8.94 -8.20
C ILE A 57 20.33 -7.69 -7.72
N GLY A 58 21.32 -7.19 -8.47
CA GLY A 58 22.06 -5.96 -8.12
C GLY A 58 22.64 -5.98 -6.70
N GLY A 59 23.03 -7.15 -6.18
CA GLY A 59 23.50 -7.33 -4.79
C GLY A 59 22.38 -7.44 -3.74
N MET A 60 21.13 -7.20 -4.08
CA MET A 60 19.97 -7.35 -3.19
C MET A 60 19.48 -8.80 -3.15
N VAL A 61 19.18 -9.31 -1.96
CA VAL A 61 18.57 -10.64 -1.77
C VAL A 61 17.06 -10.51 -1.90
N VAL A 62 16.47 -11.12 -2.93
CA VAL A 62 15.04 -11.10 -3.20
C VAL A 62 14.39 -12.35 -2.61
N PRO A 63 13.57 -12.21 -1.54
CA PRO A 63 12.93 -13.34 -0.85
C PRO A 63 11.77 -13.93 -1.67
N ALA A 64 11.22 -15.06 -1.20
CA ALA A 64 9.98 -15.62 -1.76
C ALA A 64 8.79 -14.65 -1.63
N GLY A 65 8.80 -13.81 -0.59
CA GLY A 65 7.70 -12.90 -0.23
C GLY A 65 6.72 -13.55 0.78
N PRO A 66 5.57 -12.89 1.07
CA PRO A 66 5.18 -11.61 0.49
C PRO A 66 5.91 -10.41 1.11
N VAL A 67 6.32 -9.45 0.29
CA VAL A 67 6.80 -8.13 0.70
C VAL A 67 5.94 -7.08 0.01
N GLY A 68 5.36 -6.15 0.77
CA GLY A 68 4.39 -5.21 0.24
C GLY A 68 3.17 -5.88 -0.45
N GLY A 69 2.90 -7.15 -0.14
CA GLY A 69 1.85 -7.96 -0.77
C GLY A 69 2.25 -8.64 -2.08
N PHE A 70 3.53 -8.60 -2.47
CA PHE A 70 4.05 -9.19 -3.71
C PHE A 70 4.95 -10.40 -3.46
N CYS A 71 4.87 -11.39 -4.34
CA CYS A 71 5.74 -12.57 -4.34
C CYS A 71 6.99 -12.33 -5.19
N GLN A 72 7.93 -13.29 -5.15
CA GLN A 72 9.28 -13.15 -5.72
C GLN A 72 9.30 -12.74 -7.20
N ASP A 73 8.38 -13.24 -8.02
CA ASP A 73 8.30 -12.89 -9.44
C ASP A 73 8.18 -11.37 -9.67
N ARG A 74 7.37 -10.70 -8.83
CA ARG A 74 7.18 -9.25 -8.84
C ARG A 74 8.32 -8.53 -8.12
N LEU A 75 8.81 -9.11 -7.03
CA LEU A 75 9.93 -8.54 -6.27
C LEU A 75 11.23 -8.52 -7.08
N VAL A 76 11.47 -9.49 -7.97
CA VAL A 76 12.59 -9.46 -8.93
C VAL A 76 12.50 -8.25 -9.85
N ASN A 77 11.30 -7.95 -10.36
CA ASN A 77 11.08 -6.76 -11.17
C ASN A 77 11.31 -5.47 -10.38
N ALA A 78 10.84 -5.42 -9.13
CA ALA A 78 11.10 -4.27 -8.24
C ALA A 78 12.60 -4.11 -7.95
N ALA A 79 13.34 -5.22 -7.76
CA ALA A 79 14.79 -5.18 -7.55
C ALA A 79 15.52 -4.57 -8.76
N HIS A 80 15.14 -4.88 -9.99
CA HIS A 80 15.71 -4.23 -11.18
C HIS A 80 15.40 -2.72 -11.24
N VAL A 81 14.22 -2.30 -10.78
CA VAL A 81 13.87 -0.88 -10.66
C VAL A 81 14.78 -0.18 -9.64
N ILE A 82 15.02 -0.80 -8.49
CA ILE A 82 15.90 -0.28 -7.43
C ILE A 82 17.36 -0.25 -7.92
N GLU A 83 17.84 -1.32 -8.55
CA GLU A 83 19.18 -1.43 -9.11
C GLU A 83 19.47 -0.29 -10.11
N ALA A 84 18.52 0.00 -11.01
CA ALA A 84 18.65 1.12 -11.95
C ALA A 84 18.80 2.47 -11.26
N ALA A 85 18.05 2.70 -10.18
CA ALA A 85 18.15 3.91 -9.37
C ALA A 85 19.49 4.01 -8.65
N GLN A 86 19.98 2.90 -8.07
CA GLN A 86 21.28 2.83 -7.38
C GLN A 86 22.43 3.15 -8.34
N ALA A 87 22.39 2.61 -9.56
CA ALA A 87 23.39 2.88 -10.59
C ALA A 87 23.44 4.36 -10.99
N LEU A 88 22.35 5.11 -10.81
CA LEU A 88 22.25 6.55 -11.03
C LEU A 88 22.54 7.39 -9.77
N GLY A 89 22.93 6.76 -8.65
CA GLY A 89 23.16 7.45 -7.37
C GLY A 89 21.90 7.99 -6.71
N ILE A 90 20.74 7.43 -7.02
CA ILE A 90 19.44 7.87 -6.52
C ILE A 90 19.14 7.20 -5.18
N GLY A 91 18.77 8.00 -4.16
CA GLY A 91 18.52 7.53 -2.80
C GLY A 91 17.17 6.82 -2.61
N PRO A 92 16.96 6.18 -1.40
CA PRO A 92 15.86 5.26 -1.14
C PRO A 92 14.45 5.84 -1.37
N HIS A 93 14.21 7.09 -0.99
CA HIS A 93 12.93 7.76 -1.23
C HIS A 93 12.54 7.73 -2.72
N THR A 94 13.46 8.12 -3.59
CA THR A 94 13.19 8.19 -5.03
C THR A 94 13.24 6.80 -5.68
N GLN A 95 14.00 5.84 -5.12
CA GLN A 95 13.89 4.43 -5.49
C GLN A 95 12.45 3.93 -5.29
N ALA A 96 11.85 4.25 -4.15
CA ALA A 96 10.46 3.90 -3.86
C ALA A 96 9.46 4.58 -4.82
N VAL A 97 9.74 5.79 -5.31
CA VAL A 97 8.91 6.43 -6.35
C VAL A 97 8.86 5.59 -7.63
N GLY A 98 9.99 5.07 -8.10
CA GLY A 98 9.99 4.20 -9.29
C GLY A 98 9.25 2.89 -9.07
N VAL A 99 9.44 2.24 -7.90
CA VAL A 99 8.70 1.03 -7.53
C VAL A 99 7.20 1.32 -7.44
N MET A 100 6.80 2.42 -6.79
CA MET A 100 5.41 2.88 -6.70
C MET A 100 4.79 3.08 -8.09
N THR A 101 5.55 3.71 -8.99
CA THR A 101 5.09 3.94 -10.37
C THR A 101 4.87 2.61 -11.08
N ALA A 102 5.83 1.67 -11.02
CA ALA A 102 5.69 0.35 -11.64
C ALA A 102 4.56 -0.48 -11.03
N ILE A 103 4.25 -0.33 -9.73
CA ILE A 103 3.05 -0.93 -9.12
C ILE A 103 1.80 -0.33 -9.75
N GLY A 104 1.71 0.98 -9.86
CA GLY A 104 0.54 1.67 -10.41
C GLY A 104 0.28 1.35 -11.89
N GLU A 105 1.35 1.20 -12.68
CA GLU A 105 1.25 0.94 -14.12
C GLU A 105 0.96 -0.52 -14.48
N SER A 106 1.57 -1.46 -13.76
CA SER A 106 1.52 -2.88 -14.16
C SER A 106 1.41 -3.86 -13.01
N SER A 107 1.29 -3.40 -11.77
CA SER A 107 1.42 -4.24 -10.57
C SER A 107 2.73 -5.04 -10.56
N LEU A 108 3.84 -4.44 -11.01
CA LEU A 108 5.15 -5.07 -11.18
C LEU A 108 5.16 -6.27 -12.15
N VAL A 109 4.23 -6.33 -13.11
CA VAL A 109 4.26 -7.31 -14.21
C VAL A 109 4.93 -6.68 -15.42
N ASN A 110 5.88 -7.37 -16.01
CA ASN A 110 6.50 -6.93 -17.26
C ASN A 110 5.58 -7.25 -18.44
N LEU A 111 4.55 -6.40 -18.66
CA LEU A 111 3.49 -6.61 -19.64
C LEU A 111 3.97 -6.32 -21.07
N ASP A 112 3.67 -7.23 -22.01
CA ASP A 112 3.96 -7.07 -23.44
C ASP A 112 2.81 -6.45 -24.25
N HIS A 113 1.80 -5.93 -23.56
CA HIS A 113 0.61 -5.28 -24.12
C HIS A 113 0.19 -4.10 -23.25
N GLY A 114 -0.53 -3.18 -23.84
CA GLY A 114 -1.22 -2.10 -23.14
C GLY A 114 -2.73 -2.33 -23.11
N ASP A 115 -3.45 -1.33 -22.62
CA ASP A 115 -4.91 -1.29 -22.61
C ASP A 115 -5.49 -0.64 -23.88
N ALA A 116 -6.82 -0.44 -23.89
CA ALA A 116 -7.51 0.20 -25.02
C ALA A 116 -7.07 1.65 -25.26
N ALA A 117 -6.61 2.37 -24.23
CA ALA A 117 -6.16 3.76 -24.34
C ALA A 117 -4.69 3.86 -24.81
N GLY A 118 -3.90 2.83 -24.56
CA GLY A 118 -2.49 2.76 -24.94
C GLY A 118 -2.07 1.36 -25.38
N PRO A 119 -2.58 0.84 -26.52
CA PRO A 119 -2.33 -0.55 -26.93
C PRO A 119 -0.85 -0.84 -27.24
N ASP A 120 -0.06 0.19 -27.46
CA ASP A 120 1.41 0.13 -27.66
C ASP A 120 2.23 0.27 -26.38
N SER A 121 1.58 0.40 -25.21
CA SER A 121 2.25 0.44 -23.90
C SER A 121 2.92 -0.89 -23.57
N ARG A 122 4.12 -0.85 -22.99
CA ARG A 122 4.95 -2.03 -22.70
C ARG A 122 5.70 -1.90 -21.39
N GLY A 123 5.99 -3.07 -20.82
CA GLY A 123 6.89 -3.24 -19.69
C GLY A 123 6.28 -2.80 -18.35
N LEU A 124 7.15 -2.70 -17.35
CA LEU A 124 6.77 -2.35 -15.96
C LEU A 124 6.14 -0.96 -15.84
N PHE A 125 6.56 -0.01 -16.69
CA PHE A 125 6.14 1.39 -16.66
C PHE A 125 5.10 1.73 -17.72
N GLN A 126 4.57 0.75 -18.45
CA GLN A 126 3.61 0.93 -19.54
C GLN A 126 4.01 2.05 -20.51
N GLN A 127 5.31 2.07 -20.85
CA GLN A 127 5.91 3.07 -21.73
C GLN A 127 5.46 2.89 -23.18
N ARG A 128 5.05 4.00 -23.83
CA ARG A 128 4.49 4.00 -25.19
C ARG A 128 5.56 4.11 -26.27
N TYR A 129 5.22 3.63 -27.48
CA TYR A 129 6.04 3.82 -28.68
C TYR A 129 5.71 5.17 -29.32
N ASN A 130 6.17 6.25 -28.67
CA ASN A 130 5.95 7.63 -29.11
C ASN A 130 7.26 8.42 -29.28
N GLY A 131 8.39 7.71 -29.39
CA GLY A 131 9.73 8.31 -29.50
C GLY A 131 10.33 8.77 -28.17
N ALA A 132 9.57 8.72 -27.07
CA ALA A 132 10.03 9.19 -25.75
C ALA A 132 10.72 8.09 -24.93
N TRP A 133 10.51 6.81 -25.25
CA TRP A 133 10.84 5.67 -24.38
C TRP A 133 11.68 4.56 -25.04
N GLY A 134 12.36 4.85 -26.15
CA GLY A 134 13.26 3.90 -26.79
C GLY A 134 12.55 2.75 -27.55
N THR A 135 13.28 1.66 -27.81
CA THR A 135 12.81 0.50 -28.58
C THR A 135 11.85 -0.37 -27.76
N TYR A 136 11.26 -1.36 -28.42
CA TYR A 136 10.44 -2.38 -27.74
C TYR A 136 11.26 -3.13 -26.67
N GLU A 137 12.45 -3.60 -27.04
CA GLU A 137 13.34 -4.36 -26.15
C GLU A 137 13.75 -3.54 -24.93
N GLN A 138 14.03 -2.25 -25.12
CA GLN A 138 14.39 -1.33 -24.02
C GLN A 138 13.22 -1.13 -23.04
N ARG A 139 12.00 -1.02 -23.54
CA ARG A 139 10.80 -0.89 -22.70
C ARG A 139 10.42 -2.20 -22.00
N MET A 140 10.77 -3.35 -22.61
CA MET A 140 10.55 -4.67 -22.04
C MET A 140 11.66 -5.13 -21.10
N ASP A 141 12.80 -4.48 -21.06
CA ASP A 141 13.84 -4.75 -20.07
C ASP A 141 13.59 -3.92 -18.79
N PRO A 142 13.31 -4.56 -17.63
CA PRO A 142 12.94 -3.88 -16.40
C PRO A 142 13.97 -2.84 -15.94
N TYR A 143 15.25 -3.15 -16.02
CA TYR A 143 16.34 -2.25 -15.62
C TYR A 143 16.44 -1.05 -16.54
N THR A 144 16.42 -1.27 -17.86
CA THR A 144 16.50 -0.20 -18.85
C THR A 144 15.27 0.71 -18.82
N ALA A 145 14.07 0.14 -18.69
CA ALA A 145 12.82 0.90 -18.57
C ALA A 145 12.85 1.82 -17.33
N ALA A 146 13.33 1.30 -16.19
CA ALA A 146 13.50 2.08 -14.97
C ALA A 146 14.58 3.17 -15.14
N THR A 147 15.71 2.86 -15.79
CA THR A 147 16.75 3.84 -16.08
C THR A 147 16.18 5.01 -16.91
N MET A 148 15.36 4.73 -17.92
CA MET A 148 14.70 5.77 -18.71
C MET A 148 13.74 6.62 -17.87
N PHE A 149 12.97 5.99 -16.97
CA PHE A 149 12.07 6.69 -16.03
C PHE A 149 12.87 7.66 -15.14
N TYR A 150 13.89 7.18 -14.44
CA TYR A 150 14.69 8.01 -13.54
C TYR A 150 15.48 9.10 -14.28
N THR A 151 16.02 8.80 -15.46
CA THR A 151 16.71 9.80 -16.29
C THR A 151 15.79 10.97 -16.69
N LYS A 152 14.49 10.70 -16.86
CA LYS A 152 13.50 11.76 -17.10
C LYS A 152 13.15 12.48 -15.80
N LEU A 153 12.93 11.75 -14.71
CA LEU A 153 12.55 12.31 -13.41
C LEU A 153 13.56 13.36 -12.94
N VAL A 154 14.87 13.06 -13.00
CA VAL A 154 15.90 13.97 -12.52
C VAL A 154 16.04 15.25 -13.36
N LYS A 155 15.40 15.30 -14.54
CA LYS A 155 15.33 16.48 -15.41
C LYS A 155 14.09 17.34 -15.17
N VAL A 156 13.13 16.87 -14.37
CA VAL A 156 11.93 17.64 -14.01
C VAL A 156 12.32 18.78 -13.07
N PRO A 157 12.04 20.04 -13.40
CA PRO A 157 12.36 21.15 -12.51
C PRO A 157 11.71 20.99 -11.14
N GLY A 158 12.49 21.10 -10.06
CA GLY A 158 11.99 21.02 -8.70
C GLY A 158 11.58 19.60 -8.21
N TRP A 159 11.93 18.55 -8.94
CA TRP A 159 11.53 17.17 -8.59
C TRP A 159 11.85 16.77 -7.15
N LYS A 160 12.96 17.25 -6.58
CA LYS A 160 13.35 16.96 -5.18
C LYS A 160 12.38 17.47 -4.13
N THR A 161 11.52 18.43 -4.44
CA THR A 161 10.53 19.02 -3.52
C THR A 161 9.11 18.51 -3.78
N MET A 162 8.93 17.66 -4.77
CA MET A 162 7.64 17.04 -5.12
C MET A 162 7.30 15.89 -4.17
N SER A 163 6.01 15.66 -3.95
CA SER A 163 5.55 14.42 -3.32
C SER A 163 5.81 13.22 -4.24
N PRO A 164 5.85 11.98 -3.70
CA PRO A 164 6.07 10.78 -4.50
C PRO A 164 5.15 10.68 -5.72
N THR A 165 3.84 10.91 -5.54
CA THR A 165 2.87 10.83 -6.63
C THR A 165 3.06 11.95 -7.65
N GLN A 166 3.44 13.16 -7.22
CA GLN A 166 3.77 14.25 -8.14
C GLN A 166 5.00 13.93 -9.01
N MET A 167 6.05 13.31 -8.44
CA MET A 167 7.23 12.85 -9.19
C MET A 167 6.83 11.84 -10.27
N ALA A 168 6.04 10.82 -9.91
CA ALA A 168 5.56 9.81 -10.82
C ALA A 168 4.71 10.41 -11.95
N HIS A 169 3.74 11.26 -11.58
CA HIS A 169 2.85 11.94 -12.53
C HIS A 169 3.62 12.84 -13.51
N ALA A 170 4.63 13.58 -13.04
CA ALA A 170 5.43 14.46 -13.89
C ALA A 170 6.18 13.73 -15.02
N VAL A 171 6.46 12.43 -14.83
CA VAL A 171 7.13 11.58 -15.82
C VAL A 171 6.14 10.82 -16.69
N GLN A 172 5.10 10.25 -16.11
CA GLN A 172 4.13 9.38 -16.79
C GLN A 172 2.97 10.14 -17.45
N ILE A 173 2.62 11.32 -16.94
CA ILE A 173 1.61 12.23 -17.52
C ILE A 173 0.27 11.49 -17.74
N ASN A 174 -0.28 10.92 -16.67
CA ASN A 174 -1.62 10.34 -16.68
C ASN A 174 -2.71 11.37 -16.34
N SER A 175 -3.98 11.00 -16.45
CA SER A 175 -5.11 11.89 -16.18
C SER A 175 -5.38 12.17 -14.71
N ASP A 176 -4.89 11.29 -13.80
CA ASP A 176 -5.11 11.39 -12.36
C ASP A 176 -3.76 11.64 -11.64
N PRO A 177 -3.52 12.84 -11.11
CA PRO A 177 -2.29 13.17 -10.39
C PRO A 177 -2.05 12.29 -9.14
N GLU A 178 -3.10 11.74 -8.54
CA GLU A 178 -3.02 10.91 -7.33
C GLU A 178 -3.03 9.39 -7.65
N HIS A 179 -2.99 9.02 -8.92
CA HIS A 179 -3.06 7.63 -9.38
C HIS A 179 -2.13 6.67 -8.62
N TYR A 180 -0.91 7.12 -8.31
CA TYR A 180 0.12 6.29 -7.68
C TYR A 180 0.09 6.29 -6.15
N ALA A 181 -0.58 7.25 -5.51
CA ALA A 181 -0.51 7.47 -4.06
C ALA A 181 -0.84 6.20 -3.24
N LYS A 182 -1.84 5.42 -3.68
CA LYS A 182 -2.25 4.16 -3.03
C LYS A 182 -1.16 3.09 -2.98
N SER A 183 -0.18 3.16 -3.87
CA SER A 183 0.92 2.18 -3.99
C SER A 183 2.16 2.57 -3.16
N TRP A 184 2.18 3.76 -2.56
CA TRP A 184 3.33 4.25 -1.78
C TRP A 184 3.71 3.34 -0.60
N PRO A 185 2.78 2.88 0.27
CA PRO A 185 3.14 2.02 1.39
C PRO A 185 3.77 0.69 0.95
N GLN A 186 3.31 0.13 -0.17
CA GLN A 186 3.83 -1.12 -0.71
C GLN A 186 5.25 -0.92 -1.28
N ALA A 187 5.46 0.16 -2.04
CA ALA A 187 6.76 0.51 -2.60
C ALA A 187 7.80 0.76 -1.51
N LYS A 188 7.42 1.50 -0.46
CA LYS A 188 8.26 1.75 0.71
C LYS A 188 8.71 0.44 1.36
N ALA A 189 7.77 -0.45 1.69
CA ALA A 189 8.07 -1.75 2.30
C ALA A 189 9.00 -2.62 1.43
N ILE A 190 8.86 -2.56 0.09
CA ILE A 190 9.71 -3.32 -0.84
C ILE A 190 11.13 -2.76 -0.84
N VAL A 191 11.30 -1.43 -0.90
CA VAL A 191 12.64 -0.83 -0.91
C VAL A 191 13.35 -1.07 0.43
N GLU A 192 12.65 -0.89 1.56
CA GLU A 192 13.20 -1.15 2.91
C GLU A 192 13.66 -2.60 3.07
N GLU A 193 12.85 -3.57 2.65
CA GLU A 193 13.20 -4.99 2.71
C GLU A 193 14.40 -5.34 1.83
N LEU A 194 14.38 -4.90 0.57
CA LEU A 194 15.41 -5.31 -0.40
C LEU A 194 16.75 -4.59 -0.21
N THR A 195 16.74 -3.37 0.33
CA THR A 195 17.96 -2.57 0.48
C THR A 195 18.49 -2.51 1.92
N GLY A 196 17.65 -2.82 2.91
CA GLY A 196 17.96 -2.62 4.32
C GLY A 196 18.05 -1.14 4.72
N GLN A 197 17.56 -0.22 3.90
CA GLN A 197 17.61 1.23 4.13
C GLN A 197 16.21 1.77 4.42
N ASP A 198 16.09 2.65 5.41
CA ASP A 198 14.84 3.35 5.67
C ASP A 198 14.45 4.26 4.49
N VAL A 199 13.18 4.24 4.13
CA VAL A 199 12.60 5.14 3.13
C VAL A 199 11.91 6.31 3.84
N PRO A 200 12.46 7.53 3.82
CA PRO A 200 11.82 8.69 4.42
C PRO A 200 10.55 9.08 3.65
N ASP A 201 9.54 9.61 4.34
CA ASP A 201 8.27 10.02 3.72
C ASP A 201 8.43 11.26 2.81
N ALA A 202 9.47 12.05 3.00
CA ALA A 202 9.84 13.16 2.12
C ALA A 202 11.26 12.99 1.59
N ALA A 203 11.52 13.47 0.38
CA ALA A 203 12.87 13.48 -0.18
C ALA A 203 13.80 14.31 0.72
N PRO A 204 15.06 13.86 0.94
CA PRO A 204 16.04 14.66 1.66
C PRO A 204 16.24 16.02 0.98
N GLN A 205 16.11 17.09 1.76
CA GLN A 205 16.44 18.43 1.30
C GLN A 205 17.95 18.55 1.25
N GLY A 206 18.52 18.46 0.06
CA GLY A 206 19.97 18.61 -0.21
C GLY A 206 20.33 20.00 -0.65
#